data_27a59615ace92cf77a31274a1625b3f9
#
_entry.id   27a59615ace92cf77a31274a1625b3f9
#
_cell.length_a   1.000
_cell.length_b   1.000
_cell.length_c   1.000
_cell.angle_alpha   90.00
_cell.angle_beta   90.00
_cell.angle_gamma   90.00
#
_symmetry.space_group_name_H-M   'P 1'
#
loop_
_entity.id
_entity.type
_entity.pdbx_description
1 polymer ?
#
loop_
_entity_poly.entity_id
_entity_poly.type
_entity_poly.pdbx_seq_one_letter_code
_entity_poly.pdbx_strand_id
1 'polypeptide(L)'
;MPGVGTTEPRRSDPSGSRQEHLTRVSLISQSITRRFWPLSSLIVVSQIFDPEAWDEVPGFDFTDITYHRARAVGAVRVAFDRPEVRNAFRPHTVDELYLALDHARQTSDVGCVLLTGNGPSPKDGGWAFCSGGDQRIRGADGYQYAEGDETGSGDTARLGRLHILEVQRLIRFMPKVVVAVVPGWAVGGGHSLHVVCDLTIASSDHAVFKQTDADVASYDAGYGSAYLARMVGQKRAREIFFLGRDYSAQEAFEMGMVNAVVPHADLEKVGLEWAEMITRKSPTAQRMLKFAFNMIDDGLVGQQIFAGEATRLGYMTDEAREGRDAFLEKREPDFGQFPWRY
;
A
#
# COMPACT_ATOMS: atom_id res chain seq x y z
N MET A 1 -52.92 34.98 -0.02
CA MET A 1 -54.20 34.84 -0.73
C MET A 1 -54.15 35.58 -2.07
N PRO A 2 -54.72 35.09 -3.18
CA PRO A 2 -55.10 33.73 -3.60
C PRO A 2 -54.27 33.30 -4.85
N GLY A 3 -54.38 32.17 -5.47
CA GLY A 3 -55.26 31.03 -5.60
C GLY A 3 -54.66 30.05 -6.60
N VAL A 4 -54.74 28.86 -6.31
CA VAL A 4 -55.40 27.66 -6.84
C VAL A 4 -55.52 27.55 -8.38
N GLY A 5 -55.04 26.46 -8.93
CA GLY A 5 -55.31 25.97 -10.27
C GLY A 5 -54.81 24.56 -10.53
N THR A 6 -55.57 23.58 -10.07
CA THR A 6 -55.50 22.14 -10.40
C THR A 6 -55.99 21.86 -11.80
N THR A 7 -55.40 20.93 -12.54
CA THR A 7 -56.16 19.99 -13.42
C THR A 7 -55.26 18.83 -13.89
N GLU A 8 -55.52 17.62 -13.43
CA GLU A 8 -55.51 16.32 -14.14
C GLU A 8 -56.94 16.13 -14.75
N PRO A 9 -57.27 15.12 -15.56
CA PRO A 9 -56.53 13.98 -16.14
C PRO A 9 -56.90 13.68 -17.62
N ARG A 10 -56.30 12.66 -18.25
CA ARG A 10 -57.05 11.67 -19.06
C ARG A 10 -56.20 10.45 -19.47
N ARG A 11 -56.75 9.30 -19.11
CA ARG A 11 -56.43 7.95 -19.63
C ARG A 11 -56.96 7.76 -21.03
N SER A 12 -56.30 6.90 -21.85
CA SER A 12 -56.99 5.94 -22.75
C SER A 12 -55.99 4.86 -23.21
N ASP A 13 -56.20 3.63 -22.80
CA ASP A 13 -55.94 2.39 -23.50
C ASP A 13 -57.20 2.04 -24.31
N PRO A 14 -57.25 1.24 -25.39
CA PRO A 14 -56.86 -0.16 -25.39
C PRO A 14 -56.41 -0.82 -26.73
N SER A 15 -55.76 -2.00 -26.58
CA SER A 15 -55.97 -3.25 -27.37
C SER A 15 -55.71 -3.32 -28.89
N GLY A 16 -55.00 -4.36 -29.30
CA GLY A 16 -55.02 -4.94 -30.63
C GLY A 16 -53.93 -5.98 -30.92
N SER A 17 -54.17 -7.14 -30.53
CA SER A 17 -54.06 -8.53 -31.07
C SER A 17 -53.16 -8.85 -32.28
N ARG A 18 -52.47 -10.05 -32.16
CA ARG A 18 -52.20 -11.14 -33.12
C ARG A 18 -51.11 -10.88 -34.17
N GLN A 19 -50.12 -11.72 -34.41
CA GLN A 19 -50.16 -13.13 -34.76
C GLN A 19 -48.72 -13.66 -35.05
N GLU A 20 -48.55 -14.91 -34.82
CA GLU A 20 -47.40 -15.79 -35.03
C GLU A 20 -46.70 -15.65 -36.40
N HIS A 21 -45.36 -15.78 -36.41
CA HIS A 21 -44.63 -16.46 -37.48
C HIS A 21 -43.46 -17.29 -36.92
N LEU A 22 -43.66 -18.58 -36.85
CA LEU A 22 -42.66 -19.59 -36.76
C LEU A 22 -41.86 -19.64 -38.08
N THR A 23 -40.54 -19.47 -38.00
CA THR A 23 -39.67 -19.85 -39.09
C THR A 23 -38.47 -20.61 -38.50
N ARG A 24 -38.33 -21.84 -38.99
CA ARG A 24 -37.27 -22.82 -38.76
C ARG A 24 -35.91 -22.15 -38.96
N VAL A 25 -34.99 -22.36 -38.01
CA VAL A 25 -33.54 -22.21 -38.24
C VAL A 25 -32.86 -23.53 -37.98
N SER A 26 -32.25 -24.02 -39.01
CA SER A 26 -31.45 -25.23 -39.17
C SER A 26 -30.28 -25.28 -38.19
N LEU A 27 -30.11 -26.43 -37.55
CA LEU A 27 -28.95 -26.84 -36.79
C LEU A 27 -27.73 -26.99 -37.74
N ILE A 28 -26.76 -26.06 -37.58
CA ILE A 28 -25.40 -26.32 -38.07
C ILE A 28 -24.56 -26.63 -36.84
N SER A 29 -24.29 -27.90 -36.65
CA SER A 29 -23.29 -28.42 -35.73
C SER A 29 -21.90 -27.97 -36.20
N GLN A 30 -21.30 -26.98 -35.57
CA GLN A 30 -19.85 -26.75 -35.64
C GLN A 30 -19.22 -27.31 -34.36
N SER A 31 -18.50 -28.40 -34.55
CA SER A 31 -17.63 -29.00 -33.56
C SER A 31 -16.49 -28.02 -33.23
N ILE A 32 -16.63 -27.29 -32.13
CA ILE A 32 -15.54 -26.53 -31.52
C ILE A 32 -14.68 -27.52 -30.76
N THR A 33 -13.61 -28.01 -31.39
CA THR A 33 -12.49 -28.67 -30.73
C THR A 33 -11.87 -27.68 -29.72
N ARG A 34 -12.29 -27.76 -28.46
CA ARG A 34 -11.57 -27.15 -27.35
C ARG A 34 -10.18 -27.78 -27.32
N ARG A 35 -9.18 -27.04 -27.77
CA ARG A 35 -7.79 -27.35 -27.44
C ARG A 35 -7.68 -27.27 -25.94
N PHE A 36 -7.59 -28.41 -25.29
CA PHE A 36 -7.11 -28.50 -23.92
C PHE A 36 -5.65 -28.05 -23.94
N TRP A 37 -5.39 -26.82 -23.51
CA TRP A 37 -4.07 -26.43 -23.06
C TRP A 37 -3.80 -27.24 -21.78
N PRO A 38 -2.59 -27.80 -21.60
CA PRO A 38 -2.27 -28.42 -20.32
C PRO A 38 -2.38 -27.32 -19.26
N LEU A 39 -3.10 -27.63 -18.19
CA LEU A 39 -3.04 -26.86 -16.95
C LEU A 39 -1.59 -26.94 -16.43
N SER A 40 -0.71 -26.09 -16.97
CA SER A 40 0.48 -25.71 -16.24
C SER A 40 -0.03 -25.18 -14.91
N SER A 41 0.46 -25.74 -13.82
CA SER A 41 0.15 -25.34 -12.45
C SER A 41 0.27 -23.80 -12.35
N LEU A 42 -0.86 -23.12 -12.47
CA LEU A 42 -0.93 -21.70 -12.15
C LEU A 42 -0.57 -21.64 -10.67
N ILE A 43 0.60 -21.14 -10.38
CA ILE A 43 0.97 -20.79 -9.01
C ILE A 43 -0.06 -19.74 -8.60
N VAL A 44 -0.96 -20.12 -7.70
CA VAL A 44 -1.97 -19.19 -7.15
C VAL A 44 -1.24 -18.30 -6.18
N VAL A 45 -0.98 -17.07 -6.60
CA VAL A 45 -0.27 -16.06 -5.79
C VAL A 45 -1.01 -15.80 -4.47
N SER A 46 -2.33 -15.62 -4.55
CA SER A 46 -3.22 -15.47 -3.40
C SER A 46 -4.65 -15.74 -3.85
N GLN A 47 -5.54 -16.17 -2.96
CA GLN A 47 -6.95 -16.44 -3.32
C GLN A 47 -7.73 -15.18 -3.71
N ILE A 48 -7.31 -14.00 -3.26
CA ILE A 48 -7.93 -12.71 -3.60
C ILE A 48 -7.14 -11.93 -4.65
N PHE A 49 -6.08 -12.52 -5.18
CA PHE A 49 -5.26 -11.93 -6.24
C PHE A 49 -5.93 -12.13 -7.59
N ASP A 50 -6.15 -11.05 -8.33
CA ASP A 50 -6.66 -11.09 -9.69
C ASP A 50 -5.50 -11.07 -10.70
N PRO A 51 -5.16 -12.19 -11.33
CA PRO A 51 -4.06 -12.26 -12.29
C PRO A 51 -4.28 -11.41 -13.54
N GLU A 52 -5.52 -11.01 -13.84
CA GLU A 52 -5.81 -10.15 -15.00
C GLU A 52 -5.53 -8.66 -14.71
N ALA A 53 -5.44 -8.29 -13.43
CA ALA A 53 -5.16 -6.91 -13.02
C ALA A 53 -3.66 -6.57 -12.93
N TRP A 54 -2.80 -7.59 -12.87
CA TRP A 54 -1.40 -7.45 -12.53
C TRP A 54 -0.46 -8.14 -13.52
N ASP A 55 0.72 -7.55 -13.73
CA ASP A 55 1.88 -8.16 -14.36
C ASP A 55 3.01 -8.28 -13.33
N GLU A 56 3.76 -9.38 -13.37
CA GLU A 56 4.98 -9.51 -12.59
C GLU A 56 6.02 -8.47 -13.03
N VAL A 57 6.72 -7.85 -12.07
CA VAL A 57 7.79 -6.90 -12.38
C VAL A 57 9.06 -7.68 -12.67
N PRO A 58 9.59 -7.62 -13.92
CA PRO A 58 10.74 -8.43 -14.29
C PRO A 58 12.05 -7.93 -13.65
N GLY A 59 13.03 -8.84 -13.54
CA GLY A 59 14.38 -8.52 -13.05
C GLY A 59 14.57 -8.69 -11.55
N PHE A 60 13.61 -9.34 -10.87
CA PHE A 60 13.68 -9.69 -9.45
C PHE A 60 13.36 -11.18 -9.27
N ASP A 61 14.23 -11.90 -8.57
CA ASP A 61 14.05 -13.31 -8.22
C ASP A 61 13.68 -13.42 -6.73
N PHE A 62 12.58 -12.75 -6.34
CA PHE A 62 12.12 -12.73 -4.96
C PHE A 62 11.53 -14.08 -4.53
N THR A 63 11.78 -14.47 -3.29
CA THR A 63 11.35 -15.74 -2.71
C THR A 63 10.40 -15.57 -1.52
N ASP A 64 10.54 -14.49 -0.79
CA ASP A 64 9.76 -14.19 0.43
C ASP A 64 8.66 -13.15 0.18
N ILE A 65 8.69 -12.50 -1.00
CA ILE A 65 7.65 -11.55 -1.43
C ILE A 65 7.26 -11.80 -2.88
N THR A 66 6.10 -11.26 -3.27
CA THR A 66 5.73 -11.09 -4.69
C THR A 66 5.67 -9.61 -5.04
N TYR A 67 6.08 -9.26 -6.27
CA TYR A 67 6.15 -7.89 -6.74
C TYR A 67 5.49 -7.76 -8.11
N HIS A 68 4.37 -7.06 -8.16
CA HIS A 68 3.55 -6.92 -9.36
C HIS A 68 3.26 -5.45 -9.68
N ARG A 69 3.04 -5.19 -10.96
CA ARG A 69 2.61 -3.89 -11.46
C ARG A 69 1.19 -3.97 -11.99
N ALA A 70 0.35 -2.99 -11.64
CA ALA A 70 -1.00 -2.91 -12.17
C ALA A 70 -1.00 -2.53 -13.65
N ARG A 71 -1.83 -3.23 -14.46
CA ARG A 71 -1.94 -3.00 -15.90
C ARG A 71 -2.62 -1.69 -16.25
N ALA A 72 -3.62 -1.28 -15.46
CA ALA A 72 -4.48 -0.14 -15.78
C ALA A 72 -4.09 1.15 -15.07
N VAL A 73 -3.35 1.10 -13.97
CA VAL A 73 -3.05 2.25 -13.12
C VAL A 73 -1.58 2.30 -12.74
N GLY A 74 -1.08 3.48 -12.39
CA GLY A 74 0.30 3.68 -11.97
C GLY A 74 0.55 3.18 -10.54
N ALA A 75 0.29 1.89 -10.29
CA ALA A 75 0.44 1.26 -8.98
C ALA A 75 1.27 -0.02 -9.04
N VAL A 76 1.89 -0.36 -7.93
CA VAL A 76 2.54 -1.65 -7.71
C VAL A 76 1.97 -2.32 -6.47
N ARG A 77 1.99 -3.65 -6.46
CA ARG A 77 1.64 -4.51 -5.34
C ARG A 77 2.91 -5.20 -4.84
N VAL A 78 3.23 -4.99 -3.59
CA VAL A 78 4.29 -5.70 -2.87
C VAL A 78 3.61 -6.54 -1.81
N ALA A 79 3.78 -7.85 -1.82
CA ALA A 79 3.13 -8.73 -0.87
C ALA A 79 4.11 -9.70 -0.23
N PHE A 80 4.02 -9.84 1.09
CA PHE A 80 4.68 -10.95 1.79
C PHE A 80 4.16 -12.28 1.22
N ASP A 81 5.06 -13.23 1.00
CA ASP A 81 4.75 -14.54 0.42
C ASP A 81 5.32 -15.70 1.24
N ARG A 82 5.09 -15.65 2.54
CA ARG A 82 5.41 -16.71 3.51
C ARG A 82 4.17 -17.12 4.30
N PRO A 83 3.06 -17.49 3.64
CA PRO A 83 1.77 -17.72 4.30
C PRO A 83 1.81 -18.90 5.30
N GLU A 84 2.70 -19.87 5.11
CA GLU A 84 2.91 -21.02 6.01
C GLU A 84 3.41 -20.61 7.41
N VAL A 85 3.94 -19.40 7.56
CA VAL A 85 4.39 -18.79 8.81
C VAL A 85 3.70 -17.46 9.09
N ARG A 86 2.50 -17.26 8.55
CA ARG A 86 1.72 -16.04 8.71
C ARG A 86 2.45 -14.78 8.23
N ASN A 87 3.23 -14.92 7.16
CA ASN A 87 4.01 -13.81 6.60
C ASN A 87 4.96 -13.17 7.62
N ALA A 88 5.49 -13.97 8.56
CA ALA A 88 6.56 -13.51 9.44
C ALA A 88 7.80 -13.17 8.61
N PHE A 89 8.37 -11.98 8.83
CA PHE A 89 9.55 -11.57 8.07
C PHE A 89 10.86 -12.02 8.74
N ARG A 90 11.85 -12.30 7.91
CA ARG A 90 13.24 -12.58 8.24
C ARG A 90 14.14 -11.55 7.56
N PRO A 91 15.46 -11.47 7.86
CA PRO A 91 16.34 -10.51 7.21
C PRO A 91 16.24 -10.53 5.68
N HIS A 92 16.21 -11.70 5.06
CA HIS A 92 16.04 -11.86 3.62
C HIS A 92 14.72 -11.23 3.11
N THR A 93 13.60 -11.48 3.79
CA THR A 93 12.32 -10.83 3.47
C THR A 93 12.44 -9.30 3.50
N VAL A 94 13.16 -8.77 4.50
CA VAL A 94 13.34 -7.31 4.66
C VAL A 94 14.19 -6.74 3.53
N ASP A 95 15.23 -7.45 3.09
CA ASP A 95 16.05 -7.04 1.95
C ASP A 95 15.22 -7.00 0.67
N GLU A 96 14.42 -8.02 0.40
CA GLU A 96 13.52 -8.06 -0.77
C GLU A 96 12.49 -6.93 -0.73
N LEU A 97 11.86 -6.69 0.44
CA LEU A 97 10.94 -5.56 0.63
C LEU A 97 11.61 -4.22 0.34
N TYR A 98 12.83 -4.03 0.84
CA TYR A 98 13.57 -2.79 0.61
C TYR A 98 13.84 -2.60 -0.88
N LEU A 99 14.31 -3.63 -1.58
CA LEU A 99 14.58 -3.58 -3.02
C LEU A 99 13.31 -3.26 -3.83
N ALA A 100 12.20 -3.94 -3.55
CA ALA A 100 10.93 -3.71 -4.26
C ALA A 100 10.39 -2.29 -4.02
N LEU A 101 10.41 -1.82 -2.77
CA LEU A 101 9.93 -0.48 -2.40
C LEU A 101 10.84 0.62 -2.95
N ASP A 102 12.17 0.42 -2.96
CA ASP A 102 13.11 1.39 -3.53
C ASP A 102 12.99 1.45 -5.05
N HIS A 103 12.80 0.32 -5.73
CA HIS A 103 12.49 0.29 -7.15
C HIS A 103 11.17 1.04 -7.44
N ALA A 104 10.11 0.77 -6.67
CA ALA A 104 8.85 1.49 -6.79
C ALA A 104 9.03 3.00 -6.57
N ARG A 105 9.84 3.40 -5.58
CA ARG A 105 10.17 4.81 -5.29
C ARG A 105 10.82 5.50 -6.48
N GLN A 106 11.71 4.82 -7.19
CA GLN A 106 12.47 5.37 -8.31
C GLN A 106 11.69 5.32 -9.64
N THR A 107 10.70 4.45 -9.77
CA THR A 107 9.93 4.27 -11.01
C THR A 107 8.97 5.43 -11.23
N SER A 108 9.18 6.23 -12.28
CA SER A 108 8.54 7.54 -12.50
C SER A 108 7.02 7.48 -12.73
N ASP A 109 6.52 6.40 -13.28
CA ASP A 109 5.10 6.19 -13.61
C ASP A 109 4.34 5.37 -12.56
N VAL A 110 4.96 5.07 -11.42
CA VAL A 110 4.32 4.53 -10.21
C VAL A 110 4.00 5.68 -9.27
N GLY A 111 2.75 5.83 -8.88
CA GLY A 111 2.28 6.84 -7.91
C GLY A 111 1.78 6.25 -6.60
N CYS A 112 1.42 4.96 -6.59
CA CYS A 112 0.88 4.26 -5.43
C CYS A 112 1.51 2.88 -5.25
N VAL A 113 1.74 2.50 -3.99
CA VAL A 113 2.18 1.16 -3.59
C VAL A 113 1.11 0.52 -2.74
N LEU A 114 0.65 -0.67 -3.10
CA LEU A 114 -0.17 -1.53 -2.26
C LEU A 114 0.73 -2.53 -1.55
N LEU A 115 0.82 -2.44 -0.23
CA LEU A 115 1.56 -3.38 0.61
C LEU A 115 0.58 -4.36 1.25
N THR A 116 0.75 -5.66 1.03
CA THR A 116 -0.19 -6.69 1.50
C THR A 116 0.52 -7.99 1.88
N GLY A 117 -0.23 -9.04 2.13
CA GLY A 117 0.27 -10.40 2.38
C GLY A 117 -0.52 -11.44 1.59
N ASN A 118 0.19 -12.35 0.95
CA ASN A 118 -0.41 -13.48 0.25
C ASN A 118 -0.96 -14.51 1.24
N GLY A 119 -1.95 -15.28 0.79
CA GLY A 119 -2.60 -16.30 1.60
C GLY A 119 -3.70 -17.03 0.84
N PRO A 120 -4.42 -17.90 1.52
CA PRO A 120 -4.35 -18.24 2.95
C PRO A 120 -3.16 -19.15 3.30
N SER A 121 -2.89 -19.29 4.62
CA SER A 121 -1.89 -20.25 5.10
C SER A 121 -2.30 -21.70 4.72
N PRO A 122 -1.39 -22.48 4.14
CA PRO A 122 -1.67 -23.88 3.77
C PRO A 122 -1.88 -24.79 4.99
N LYS A 123 -1.53 -24.32 6.21
CA LYS A 123 -1.65 -25.12 7.44
C LYS A 123 -3.06 -25.16 8.00
N ASP A 124 -3.78 -24.04 7.90
CA ASP A 124 -5.06 -23.87 8.62
C ASP A 124 -6.03 -22.90 7.93
N GLY A 125 -5.70 -22.44 6.73
CA GLY A 125 -6.54 -21.51 5.99
C GLY A 125 -6.58 -20.07 6.51
N GLY A 126 -5.77 -19.74 7.54
CA GLY A 126 -5.80 -18.40 8.13
C GLY A 126 -5.03 -17.37 7.32
N TRP A 127 -5.45 -16.13 7.43
CA TRP A 127 -4.89 -15.00 6.71
C TRP A 127 -3.97 -14.14 7.57
N ALA A 128 -2.93 -13.59 6.98
CA ALA A 128 -2.08 -12.59 7.63
C ALA A 128 -1.58 -11.54 6.63
N PHE A 129 -1.56 -10.31 7.06
CA PHE A 129 -0.76 -9.28 6.45
C PHE A 129 0.72 -9.56 6.73
N CYS A 130 1.10 -9.53 8.01
CA CYS A 130 2.44 -9.87 8.48
C CYS A 130 2.38 -10.07 10.00
N SER A 131 2.92 -11.19 10.49
CA SER A 131 2.94 -11.52 11.92
C SER A 131 4.20 -11.03 12.65
N GLY A 132 4.95 -10.09 12.05
CA GLY A 132 6.16 -9.53 12.66
C GLY A 132 7.41 -10.33 12.36
N GLY A 133 8.46 -10.14 13.16
CA GLY A 133 9.71 -10.83 12.99
C GLY A 133 9.61 -12.32 13.31
N ASP A 134 10.22 -13.16 12.48
CA ASP A 134 10.23 -14.61 12.64
C ASP A 134 11.03 -15.02 13.88
N GLN A 135 10.32 -15.34 14.97
CA GLN A 135 10.94 -15.68 16.25
C GLN A 135 11.79 -16.96 16.21
N ARG A 136 11.61 -17.82 15.20
CA ARG A 136 12.39 -19.08 15.06
C ARG A 136 13.84 -18.84 14.73
N ILE A 137 14.15 -17.67 14.13
CA ILE A 137 15.51 -17.28 13.73
C ILE A 137 16.08 -16.15 14.60
N ARG A 138 15.38 -15.78 15.68
CA ARG A 138 15.87 -14.79 16.65
C ARG A 138 16.82 -15.46 17.63
N GLY A 139 18.14 -15.21 17.45
CA GLY A 139 19.19 -15.63 18.38
C GLY A 139 19.44 -14.60 19.48
N ALA A 140 20.52 -14.84 20.25
CA ALA A 140 20.97 -13.93 21.31
C ALA A 140 21.37 -12.56 20.77
N ASP A 141 21.90 -12.52 19.54
CA ASP A 141 22.37 -11.31 18.87
C ASP A 141 21.31 -10.70 17.91
N GLY A 142 20.06 -11.13 18.02
CA GLY A 142 18.95 -10.68 17.19
C GLY A 142 18.63 -11.63 16.03
N TYR A 143 17.98 -11.09 14.99
CA TYR A 143 17.59 -11.87 13.81
C TYR A 143 18.79 -12.09 12.90
N GLN A 144 18.93 -13.32 12.40
CA GLN A 144 20.06 -13.73 11.57
C GLN A 144 19.60 -14.22 10.21
N TYR A 145 20.47 -14.12 9.20
CA TYR A 145 20.25 -14.77 7.91
C TYR A 145 20.36 -16.29 8.07
N ALA A 146 19.55 -17.03 7.34
CA ALA A 146 19.71 -18.46 7.22
C ALA A 146 20.94 -18.77 6.36
N GLU A 147 21.51 -19.97 6.53
CA GLU A 147 22.60 -20.43 5.67
C GLU A 147 22.15 -20.45 4.21
N GLY A 148 22.85 -19.74 3.34
CA GLY A 148 22.51 -19.59 1.92
C GLY A 148 21.65 -18.37 1.56
N ASP A 149 21.09 -17.65 2.53
CA ASP A 149 20.37 -16.38 2.30
C ASP A 149 21.32 -15.16 2.17
N GLU A 150 22.61 -15.39 2.29
CA GLU A 150 23.64 -14.35 2.22
C GLU A 150 23.75 -13.82 0.78
N THR A 151 23.04 -12.77 0.44
CA THR A 151 23.26 -12.03 -0.80
C THR A 151 24.56 -11.23 -0.68
N GLY A 152 25.63 -11.81 -1.25
CA GLY A 152 27.02 -11.38 -1.14
C GLY A 152 27.28 -9.91 -1.34
N SER A 153 27.46 -9.17 -0.35
CA SER A 153 28.12 -7.88 -0.10
C SER A 153 27.53 -7.18 1.13
N GLY A 154 26.61 -7.80 1.81
CA GLY A 154 26.10 -7.28 3.08
C GLY A 154 27.22 -7.33 4.11
N ASP A 155 27.63 -6.16 4.58
CA ASP A 155 28.48 -6.06 5.75
C ASP A 155 27.90 -6.97 6.85
N THR A 156 28.69 -7.89 7.37
CA THR A 156 28.31 -8.78 8.49
C THR A 156 27.83 -7.99 9.71
N ALA A 157 28.18 -6.71 9.83
CA ALA A 157 27.61 -5.80 10.82
C ALA A 157 26.11 -5.53 10.63
N ARG A 158 25.56 -5.78 9.44
CA ARG A 158 24.11 -5.77 9.18
C ARG A 158 23.43 -7.05 9.64
N LEU A 159 24.19 -8.16 9.72
CA LEU A 159 23.72 -9.41 10.29
C LEU A 159 23.32 -9.17 11.76
N GLY A 160 22.19 -9.71 12.18
CA GLY A 160 21.65 -9.52 13.52
C GLY A 160 20.85 -8.23 13.72
N ARG A 161 20.90 -7.27 12.83
CA ARG A 161 20.01 -6.10 12.85
C ARG A 161 18.76 -6.37 12.02
N LEU A 162 17.63 -6.10 12.62
CA LEU A 162 16.37 -6.15 11.91
C LEU A 162 16.21 -4.87 11.08
N HIS A 163 16.41 -4.96 9.77
CA HIS A 163 16.31 -3.81 8.85
C HIS A 163 14.89 -3.32 8.60
N ILE A 164 13.90 -3.86 9.28
CA ILE A 164 12.50 -3.42 9.11
C ILE A 164 12.33 -1.92 9.41
N LEU A 165 13.16 -1.34 10.26
CA LEU A 165 13.16 0.10 10.52
C LEU A 165 13.57 0.92 9.29
N GLU A 166 14.46 0.38 8.44
CA GLU A 166 14.82 1.03 7.17
C GLU A 166 13.68 0.93 6.15
N VAL A 167 12.93 -0.17 6.15
CA VAL A 167 11.69 -0.29 5.34
C VAL A 167 10.65 0.72 5.82
N GLN A 168 10.43 0.84 7.13
CA GLN A 168 9.55 1.85 7.70
C GLN A 168 9.97 3.27 7.30
N ARG A 169 11.28 3.56 7.37
CA ARG A 169 11.84 4.83 6.95
C ARG A 169 11.62 5.09 5.46
N LEU A 170 11.84 4.08 4.61
CA LEU A 170 11.62 4.18 3.17
C LEU A 170 10.14 4.47 2.86
N ILE A 171 9.20 3.76 3.49
CA ILE A 171 7.75 4.02 3.37
C ILE A 171 7.42 5.45 3.76
N ARG A 172 7.96 5.91 4.88
CA ARG A 172 7.69 7.25 5.43
C ARG A 172 8.16 8.37 4.50
N PHE A 173 9.36 8.23 3.91
CA PHE A 173 10.02 9.29 3.17
C PHE A 173 9.93 9.15 1.64
N MET A 174 9.38 8.07 1.11
CA MET A 174 9.20 7.97 -0.33
C MET A 174 8.14 8.96 -0.84
N PRO A 175 8.35 9.56 -2.04
CA PRO A 175 7.44 10.56 -2.61
C PRO A 175 6.19 9.93 -3.25
N LYS A 176 5.69 8.83 -2.68
CA LYS A 176 4.57 8.04 -3.21
C LYS A 176 3.67 7.61 -2.07
N VAL A 177 2.40 7.46 -2.35
CA VAL A 177 1.43 6.99 -1.35
C VAL A 177 1.56 5.47 -1.20
N VAL A 178 1.66 5.01 0.05
CA VAL A 178 1.68 3.60 0.40
C VAL A 178 0.40 3.23 1.13
N VAL A 179 -0.33 2.28 0.61
CA VAL A 179 -1.58 1.77 1.19
C VAL A 179 -1.33 0.36 1.72
N ALA A 180 -1.51 0.18 3.02
CA ALA A 180 -1.55 -1.16 3.60
C ALA A 180 -2.92 -1.80 3.30
N VAL A 181 -2.90 -2.96 2.66
CA VAL A 181 -4.08 -3.78 2.36
C VAL A 181 -3.97 -5.02 3.24
N VAL A 182 -4.76 -5.04 4.33
CA VAL A 182 -4.59 -5.99 5.45
C VAL A 182 -5.58 -7.15 5.34
N PRO A 183 -5.17 -8.32 4.78
CA PRO A 183 -6.06 -9.45 4.57
C PRO A 183 -6.32 -10.28 5.82
N GLY A 184 -5.52 -10.12 6.87
CA GLY A 184 -5.59 -10.92 8.09
C GLY A 184 -4.75 -10.32 9.22
N TRP A 185 -4.06 -11.16 9.99
CA TRP A 185 -3.27 -10.75 11.14
C TRP A 185 -2.16 -9.74 10.78
N ALA A 186 -2.17 -8.60 11.45
CA ALA A 186 -1.11 -7.60 11.46
C ALA A 186 -0.56 -7.52 12.89
N VAL A 187 0.60 -8.14 13.14
CA VAL A 187 1.10 -8.39 14.51
C VAL A 187 2.53 -7.89 14.68
N GLY A 188 2.83 -7.31 15.84
CA GLY A 188 4.17 -6.83 16.18
C GLY A 188 4.75 -5.90 15.11
N GLY A 189 5.90 -6.25 14.51
CA GLY A 189 6.48 -5.48 13.39
C GLY A 189 5.56 -5.33 12.19
N GLY A 190 4.66 -6.30 11.92
CA GLY A 190 3.64 -6.21 10.89
C GLY A 190 2.57 -5.16 11.22
N HIS A 191 2.18 -5.06 12.48
CA HIS A 191 1.32 -3.97 12.95
C HIS A 191 2.02 -2.61 12.77
N SER A 192 3.28 -2.50 13.14
CA SER A 192 4.04 -1.26 12.97
C SER A 192 4.18 -0.84 11.49
N LEU A 193 4.29 -1.82 10.57
CA LEU A 193 4.35 -1.52 9.14
C LEU A 193 3.08 -0.85 8.61
N HIS A 194 1.88 -1.36 8.96
CA HIS A 194 0.65 -0.71 8.50
C HIS A 194 0.46 0.68 9.11
N VAL A 195 0.91 0.88 10.37
CA VAL A 195 0.87 2.20 11.05
C VAL A 195 1.74 3.23 10.32
N VAL A 196 2.85 2.81 9.72
CA VAL A 196 3.77 3.70 8.99
C VAL A 196 3.28 3.99 7.57
N CYS A 197 2.44 3.12 6.99
CA CYS A 197 1.80 3.38 5.70
C CYS A 197 0.90 4.61 5.76
N ASP A 198 0.68 5.26 4.62
CA ASP A 198 -0.15 6.48 4.54
C ASP A 198 -1.63 6.19 4.78
N LEU A 199 -2.12 5.04 4.31
CA LEU A 199 -3.50 4.60 4.42
C LEU A 199 -3.56 3.11 4.73
N THR A 200 -4.66 2.65 5.34
CA THR A 200 -4.91 1.23 5.64
C THR A 200 -6.33 0.83 5.29
N ILE A 201 -6.47 -0.26 4.53
CA ILE A 201 -7.74 -0.94 4.24
C ILE A 201 -7.66 -2.33 4.89
N ALA A 202 -8.67 -2.75 5.62
CA ALA A 202 -8.68 -4.01 6.35
C ALA A 202 -9.84 -4.92 5.94
N SER A 203 -9.59 -6.23 5.92
CA SER A 203 -10.63 -7.25 5.76
C SER A 203 -11.55 -7.27 6.97
N SER A 204 -12.88 -7.19 6.75
CA SER A 204 -13.88 -7.35 7.80
C SER A 204 -13.86 -8.76 8.42
N ASP A 205 -13.44 -9.75 7.64
CA ASP A 205 -13.61 -11.17 7.98
C ASP A 205 -12.40 -11.72 8.73
N HIS A 206 -11.20 -11.20 8.44
CA HIS A 206 -9.97 -11.83 8.90
C HIS A 206 -8.94 -10.89 9.52
N ALA A 207 -9.07 -9.56 9.36
CA ALA A 207 -8.07 -8.65 9.88
C ALA A 207 -8.14 -8.56 11.40
N VAL A 208 -6.99 -8.80 12.03
CA VAL A 208 -6.76 -8.68 13.47
C VAL A 208 -5.47 -7.91 13.69
N PHE A 209 -5.53 -6.91 14.56
CA PHE A 209 -4.41 -6.06 14.91
C PHE A 209 -3.95 -6.37 16.34
N LYS A 210 -2.63 -6.54 16.52
CA LYS A 210 -2.07 -6.92 17.82
C LYS A 210 -0.62 -6.44 17.96
N GLN A 211 -0.26 -5.98 19.14
CA GLN A 211 1.14 -5.80 19.52
C GLN A 211 1.55 -6.88 20.51
N THR A 212 2.61 -7.60 20.18
CA THR A 212 3.14 -8.72 20.95
C THR A 212 4.49 -8.45 21.56
N ASP A 213 5.02 -7.23 21.42
CA ASP A 213 6.38 -6.89 21.80
C ASP A 213 6.68 -7.23 23.27
N ALA A 214 5.78 -6.86 24.18
CA ALA A 214 5.93 -7.15 25.61
C ALA A 214 5.89 -8.66 25.90
N ASP A 215 5.13 -9.45 25.14
CA ASP A 215 5.02 -10.89 25.32
C ASP A 215 6.30 -11.63 24.92
N VAL A 216 7.05 -11.08 23.97
CA VAL A 216 8.28 -11.70 23.42
C VAL A 216 9.57 -10.97 23.86
N ALA A 217 9.48 -10.12 24.88
CA ALA A 217 10.59 -9.31 25.38
C ALA A 217 11.27 -8.48 24.25
N SER A 218 10.45 -7.87 23.42
CA SER A 218 10.83 -6.91 22.38
C SER A 218 10.17 -5.56 22.65
N TYR A 219 10.45 -4.56 21.81
CA TYR A 219 9.79 -3.27 21.88
C TYR A 219 9.95 -2.51 20.57
N ASP A 220 8.86 -1.91 20.09
CA ASP A 220 8.91 -0.93 19.01
C ASP A 220 9.15 0.48 19.59
N ALA A 221 10.40 0.90 19.58
CA ALA A 221 10.78 2.25 20.00
C ALA A 221 10.86 3.24 18.82
N GLY A 222 10.40 2.84 17.63
CA GLY A 222 10.46 3.60 16.40
C GLY A 222 9.14 4.25 16.01
N TYR A 223 8.90 4.28 14.72
CA TYR A 223 7.73 4.92 14.14
C TYR A 223 6.41 4.24 14.54
N GLY A 224 6.38 2.90 14.64
CA GLY A 224 5.15 2.17 14.93
C GLY A 224 4.48 2.65 16.23
N SER A 225 5.22 2.71 17.36
CA SER A 225 4.66 3.20 18.62
C SER A 225 4.35 4.70 18.60
N ALA A 226 5.25 5.51 18.02
CA ALA A 226 5.11 6.96 18.00
C ALA A 226 3.90 7.43 17.19
N TYR A 227 3.72 6.90 15.97
CA TYR A 227 2.60 7.28 15.10
C TYR A 227 1.28 6.66 15.53
N LEU A 228 1.29 5.43 16.03
CA LEU A 228 0.08 4.85 16.59
C LEU A 228 -0.50 5.77 17.70
N ALA A 229 0.36 6.25 18.60
CA ALA A 229 -0.07 7.15 19.67
C ALA A 229 -0.65 8.49 19.18
N ARG A 230 -0.24 8.95 18.00
CA ARG A 230 -0.83 10.12 17.34
C ARG A 230 -2.17 9.83 16.65
N MET A 231 -2.32 8.65 16.06
CA MET A 231 -3.55 8.23 15.38
C MET A 231 -4.68 7.96 16.37
N VAL A 232 -4.44 7.08 17.36
CA VAL A 232 -5.47 6.58 18.27
C VAL A 232 -5.47 7.26 19.64
N GLY A 233 -4.50 8.15 19.89
CA GLY A 233 -4.27 8.80 21.18
C GLY A 233 -3.49 7.91 22.16
N GLN A 234 -2.82 8.59 23.13
CA GLN A 234 -1.88 7.97 24.07
C GLN A 234 -2.47 6.79 24.88
N LYS A 235 -3.74 6.90 25.31
CA LYS A 235 -4.37 5.85 26.12
C LYS A 235 -4.58 4.58 25.35
N ARG A 236 -5.12 4.66 24.12
CA ARG A 236 -5.35 3.51 23.26
C ARG A 236 -4.05 2.87 22.81
N ALA A 237 -3.06 3.67 22.39
CA ALA A 237 -1.76 3.12 22.01
C ALA A 237 -1.10 2.36 23.16
N ARG A 238 -1.14 2.89 24.40
CA ARG A 238 -0.60 2.21 25.59
C ARG A 238 -1.38 0.93 25.91
N GLU A 239 -2.71 0.94 25.76
CA GLU A 239 -3.54 -0.27 25.92
C GLU A 239 -3.10 -1.35 24.93
N ILE A 240 -2.94 -1.00 23.65
CA ILE A 240 -2.52 -1.91 22.58
C ILE A 240 -1.16 -2.54 22.90
N PHE A 241 -0.16 -1.72 23.25
CA PHE A 241 1.19 -2.20 23.52
C PHE A 241 1.36 -2.90 24.86
N PHE A 242 0.69 -2.43 25.92
CA PHE A 242 0.90 -2.97 27.25
C PHE A 242 0.05 -4.20 27.57
N LEU A 243 -1.13 -4.31 26.97
CA LEU A 243 -2.02 -5.44 27.20
C LEU A 243 -1.90 -6.52 26.14
N GLY A 244 -1.39 -6.22 24.95
CA GLY A 244 -1.22 -7.19 23.86
C GLY A 244 -2.52 -7.87 23.44
N ARG A 245 -3.68 -7.18 23.53
CA ARG A 245 -4.98 -7.72 23.15
C ARG A 245 -5.13 -7.79 21.63
N ASP A 246 -6.03 -8.65 21.19
CA ASP A 246 -6.47 -8.70 19.81
C ASP A 246 -7.54 -7.61 19.57
N TYR A 247 -7.41 -6.87 18.47
CA TYR A 247 -8.36 -5.85 18.01
C TYR A 247 -8.87 -6.24 16.63
N SER A 248 -10.18 -6.27 16.47
CA SER A 248 -10.83 -6.50 15.18
C SER A 248 -10.63 -5.32 14.21
N ALA A 249 -10.91 -5.57 12.93
CA ALA A 249 -10.91 -4.50 11.92
C ALA A 249 -11.85 -3.36 12.29
N GLN A 250 -13.02 -3.67 12.84
CA GLN A 250 -14.01 -2.68 13.23
C GLN A 250 -13.54 -1.83 14.42
N GLU A 251 -12.95 -2.44 15.46
CA GLU A 251 -12.36 -1.70 16.58
C GLU A 251 -11.22 -0.79 16.11
N ALA A 252 -10.36 -1.29 15.20
CA ALA A 252 -9.27 -0.51 14.60
C ALA A 252 -9.79 0.70 13.80
N PHE A 253 -10.89 0.53 13.07
CA PHE A 253 -11.55 1.62 12.34
C PHE A 253 -12.14 2.66 13.30
N GLU A 254 -12.84 2.22 14.34
CA GLU A 254 -13.42 3.13 15.36
C GLU A 254 -12.37 3.91 16.15
N MET A 255 -11.16 3.35 16.30
CA MET A 255 -10.02 4.05 16.90
C MET A 255 -9.34 5.04 15.96
N GLY A 256 -9.64 5.02 14.66
CA GLY A 256 -8.96 5.82 13.64
C GLY A 256 -7.60 5.24 13.19
N MET A 257 -7.33 3.97 13.47
CA MET A 257 -6.12 3.27 13.06
C MET A 257 -6.21 2.75 11.61
N VAL A 258 -7.43 2.49 11.11
CA VAL A 258 -7.74 1.96 9.78
C VAL A 258 -8.70 2.90 9.07
N ASN A 259 -8.51 3.14 7.77
CA ASN A 259 -9.31 4.05 6.98
C ASN A 259 -10.60 3.43 6.43
N ALA A 260 -10.59 2.12 6.16
CA ALA A 260 -11.75 1.39 5.66
C ALA A 260 -11.72 -0.08 6.08
N VAL A 261 -12.91 -0.63 6.29
CA VAL A 261 -13.13 -2.06 6.53
C VAL A 261 -14.06 -2.57 5.44
N VAL A 262 -13.63 -3.59 4.71
CA VAL A 262 -14.34 -4.12 3.54
C VAL A 262 -14.41 -5.64 3.57
N PRO A 263 -15.38 -6.28 2.88
CA PRO A 263 -15.42 -7.73 2.76
C PRO A 263 -14.09 -8.26 2.20
N HIS A 264 -13.64 -9.40 2.70
CA HIS A 264 -12.37 -9.98 2.32
C HIS A 264 -12.21 -10.16 0.80
N ALA A 265 -13.27 -10.63 0.14
CA ALA A 265 -13.27 -10.86 -1.30
C ALA A 265 -13.09 -9.58 -2.14
N ASP A 266 -13.43 -8.42 -1.58
CA ASP A 266 -13.31 -7.13 -2.26
C ASP A 266 -12.02 -6.38 -1.92
N LEU A 267 -11.21 -6.90 -1.01
CA LEU A 267 -10.10 -6.18 -0.38
C LEU A 267 -9.07 -5.64 -1.38
N GLU A 268 -8.53 -6.49 -2.26
CA GLU A 268 -7.55 -6.05 -3.26
C GLU A 268 -8.16 -5.19 -4.37
N LYS A 269 -9.42 -5.45 -4.72
CA LYS A 269 -10.17 -4.62 -5.67
C LYS A 269 -10.32 -3.19 -5.15
N VAL A 270 -10.72 -3.02 -3.88
CA VAL A 270 -10.81 -1.69 -3.25
C VAL A 270 -9.44 -1.04 -3.15
N GLY A 271 -8.37 -1.82 -2.89
CA GLY A 271 -6.99 -1.33 -2.95
C GLY A 271 -6.64 -0.73 -4.31
N LEU A 272 -6.99 -1.40 -5.41
CA LEU A 272 -6.80 -0.89 -6.78
C LEU A 272 -7.66 0.35 -7.07
N GLU A 273 -8.91 0.38 -6.63
CA GLU A 273 -9.77 1.55 -6.77
C GLU A 273 -9.17 2.78 -6.06
N TRP A 274 -8.61 2.60 -4.88
CA TRP A 274 -7.92 3.67 -4.16
C TRP A 274 -6.63 4.10 -4.88
N ALA A 275 -5.86 3.14 -5.40
CA ALA A 275 -4.68 3.45 -6.19
C ALA A 275 -5.03 4.27 -7.44
N GLU A 276 -6.15 3.96 -8.11
CA GLU A 276 -6.65 4.75 -9.24
C GLU A 276 -7.04 6.16 -8.81
N MET A 277 -7.77 6.32 -7.70
CA MET A 277 -8.12 7.64 -7.16
C MET A 277 -6.89 8.47 -6.83
N ILE A 278 -5.87 7.85 -6.23
CA ILE A 278 -4.59 8.48 -5.87
C ILE A 278 -3.83 8.92 -7.13
N THR A 279 -3.65 8.03 -8.09
CA THR A 279 -2.82 8.28 -9.28
C THR A 279 -3.44 9.27 -10.26
N ARG A 280 -4.74 9.53 -10.18
CA ARG A 280 -5.43 10.61 -10.90
C ARG A 280 -5.17 12.00 -10.33
N LYS A 281 -4.56 12.12 -9.15
CA LYS A 281 -4.24 13.41 -8.53
C LYS A 281 -2.87 13.93 -8.98
N SER A 282 -2.63 15.22 -8.74
CA SER A 282 -1.34 15.83 -9.04
C SER A 282 -0.19 15.12 -8.29
N PRO A 283 0.82 14.56 -8.99
CA PRO A 283 1.96 13.91 -8.33
C PRO A 283 2.72 14.85 -7.39
N THR A 284 2.88 16.12 -7.78
CA THR A 284 3.56 17.12 -6.96
C THR A 284 2.76 17.43 -5.70
N ALA A 285 1.43 17.64 -5.81
CA ALA A 285 0.59 17.91 -4.66
C ALA A 285 0.58 16.73 -3.67
N GLN A 286 0.44 15.49 -4.15
CA GLN A 286 0.47 14.28 -3.30
C GLN A 286 1.77 14.19 -2.51
N ARG A 287 2.89 14.36 -3.19
CA ARG A 287 4.23 14.32 -2.58
C ARG A 287 4.41 15.39 -1.53
N MET A 288 4.06 16.64 -1.87
CA MET A 288 4.20 17.77 -0.95
C MET A 288 3.28 17.64 0.27
N LEU A 289 2.06 17.13 0.10
CA LEU A 289 1.15 16.86 1.21
C LEU A 289 1.70 15.78 2.15
N LYS A 290 2.20 14.67 1.60
CA LYS A 290 2.81 13.62 2.41
C LYS A 290 3.97 14.17 3.25
N PHE A 291 4.87 14.93 2.65
CA PHE A 291 5.99 15.53 3.38
C PHE A 291 5.53 16.58 4.40
N ALA A 292 4.50 17.36 4.10
CA ALA A 292 3.95 18.32 5.04
C ALA A 292 3.32 17.66 6.28
N PHE A 293 2.57 16.56 6.09
CA PHE A 293 2.05 15.77 7.21
C PHE A 293 3.16 15.18 8.08
N ASN A 294 4.24 14.71 7.44
CA ASN A 294 5.33 14.05 8.13
C ASN A 294 6.25 15.02 8.87
N MET A 295 6.44 16.23 8.33
CA MET A 295 7.45 17.17 8.77
C MET A 295 7.33 17.54 10.26
N ILE A 296 6.12 17.71 10.76
CA ILE A 296 5.87 18.08 12.17
C ILE A 296 6.38 16.99 13.12
N ASP A 297 6.20 15.74 12.77
CA ASP A 297 6.56 14.60 13.58
C ASP A 297 8.04 14.21 13.45
N ASP A 298 8.59 14.40 12.27
CA ASP A 298 9.95 13.99 11.94
C ASP A 298 11.00 15.06 12.21
N GLY A 299 10.60 16.24 12.67
CA GLY A 299 11.50 17.33 13.09
C GLY A 299 12.48 17.74 11.96
N LEU A 300 13.76 17.89 12.30
CA LEU A 300 14.77 18.30 11.32
C LEU A 300 14.97 17.32 10.16
N VAL A 301 14.73 16.04 10.37
CA VAL A 301 14.78 15.03 9.28
C VAL A 301 13.64 15.27 8.31
N GLY A 302 12.43 15.48 8.79
CA GLY A 302 11.28 15.82 7.96
C GLY A 302 11.47 17.14 7.22
N GLN A 303 12.02 18.16 7.87
CA GLN A 303 12.37 19.42 7.24
C GLN A 303 13.40 19.23 6.11
N GLN A 304 14.41 18.40 6.31
CA GLN A 304 15.42 18.12 5.27
C GLN A 304 14.80 17.45 4.04
N ILE A 305 13.89 16.52 4.23
CA ILE A 305 13.15 15.86 3.13
C ILE A 305 12.27 16.88 2.38
N PHE A 306 11.50 17.69 3.12
CA PHE A 306 10.69 18.77 2.54
C PHE A 306 11.55 19.79 1.78
N ALA A 307 12.70 20.17 2.34
CA ALA A 307 13.61 21.15 1.73
C ALA A 307 14.12 20.67 0.37
N GLY A 308 14.41 19.39 0.19
CA GLY A 308 14.82 18.83 -1.10
C GLY A 308 13.79 19.07 -2.21
N GLU A 309 12.51 18.85 -1.92
CA GLU A 309 11.42 19.10 -2.86
C GLU A 309 11.15 20.60 -3.05
N ALA A 310 11.15 21.39 -1.98
CA ALA A 310 10.96 22.83 -2.04
C ALA A 310 12.06 23.50 -2.89
N THR A 311 13.32 23.11 -2.68
CA THR A 311 14.45 23.60 -3.47
C THR A 311 14.30 23.23 -4.95
N ARG A 312 13.92 21.98 -5.27
CA ARG A 312 13.67 21.56 -6.64
C ARG A 312 12.59 22.38 -7.32
N LEU A 313 11.48 22.66 -6.62
CA LEU A 313 10.40 23.53 -7.14
C LEU A 313 10.89 24.97 -7.29
N GLY A 314 11.69 25.48 -6.34
CA GLY A 314 12.31 26.80 -6.42
C GLY A 314 13.16 26.99 -7.67
N TYR A 315 13.98 25.99 -8.03
CA TYR A 315 14.80 26.05 -9.26
C TYR A 315 13.98 26.11 -10.57
N MET A 316 12.68 25.80 -10.53
CA MET A 316 11.83 25.89 -11.71
C MET A 316 11.24 27.29 -11.93
N THR A 317 11.48 28.24 -11.02
CA THR A 317 10.99 29.62 -11.13
C THR A 317 11.85 30.47 -12.07
N ASP A 318 11.26 31.53 -12.60
CA ASP A 318 11.99 32.52 -13.42
C ASP A 318 13.03 33.29 -12.58
N GLU A 319 12.77 33.53 -11.31
CA GLU A 319 13.71 34.12 -10.37
C GLU A 319 15.00 33.28 -10.23
N ALA A 320 14.85 31.95 -10.09
CA ALA A 320 16.01 31.06 -10.01
C ALA A 320 16.81 31.04 -11.32
N ARG A 321 16.12 31.18 -12.45
CA ARG A 321 16.74 31.29 -13.77
C ARG A 321 17.55 32.58 -13.89
N GLU A 322 16.96 33.73 -13.53
CA GLU A 322 17.64 35.02 -13.49
C GLU A 322 18.89 34.97 -12.58
N GLY A 323 18.77 34.45 -11.38
CA GLY A 323 19.89 34.33 -10.45
C GLY A 323 21.03 33.48 -11.01
N ARG A 324 20.72 32.34 -11.66
CA ARG A 324 21.72 31.51 -12.33
C ARG A 324 22.40 32.21 -13.50
N ASP A 325 21.59 32.81 -14.38
CA ASP A 325 22.10 33.43 -15.61
C ASP A 325 22.95 34.65 -15.29
N ALA A 326 22.52 35.50 -14.37
CA ALA A 326 23.31 36.64 -13.87
C ALA A 326 24.66 36.20 -13.30
N PHE A 327 24.68 35.10 -12.50
CA PHE A 327 25.93 34.55 -11.97
C PHE A 327 26.89 34.09 -13.07
N LEU A 328 26.38 33.36 -14.08
CA LEU A 328 27.18 32.87 -15.21
C LEU A 328 27.69 33.99 -16.09
N GLU A 329 26.91 35.06 -16.30
CA GLU A 329 27.21 36.21 -17.09
C GLU A 329 28.05 37.25 -16.32
N LYS A 330 28.30 37.01 -15.02
CA LYS A 330 29.04 37.90 -14.11
C LYS A 330 28.47 39.33 -14.06
N ARG A 331 27.14 39.43 -14.05
CA ARG A 331 26.38 40.68 -13.86
C ARG A 331 25.57 40.62 -12.56
N GLU A 332 25.12 41.78 -12.11
CA GLU A 332 24.14 41.85 -11.02
C GLU A 332 22.79 41.27 -11.49
N PRO A 333 22.10 40.46 -10.65
CA PRO A 333 20.79 39.95 -10.97
C PRO A 333 19.73 41.07 -10.86
N ASP A 334 18.76 41.06 -11.80
CA ASP A 334 17.63 41.97 -11.77
C ASP A 334 16.40 41.29 -11.13
N PHE A 335 16.37 41.21 -9.82
CA PHE A 335 15.20 40.69 -9.10
C PHE A 335 14.07 41.74 -8.97
N GLY A 336 14.28 42.98 -9.36
CA GLY A 336 13.25 44.02 -9.32
C GLY A 336 12.06 43.79 -10.26
N GLN A 337 12.25 42.94 -11.28
CA GLN A 337 11.22 42.56 -12.22
C GLN A 337 10.20 41.56 -11.65
N PHE A 338 10.49 40.93 -10.52
CA PHE A 338 9.61 39.92 -9.90
C PHE A 338 8.78 40.53 -8.77
N PRO A 339 7.49 40.15 -8.65
CA PRO A 339 6.63 40.66 -7.60
C PRO A 339 6.97 40.05 -6.24
N TRP A 340 6.97 40.86 -5.20
CA TRP A 340 7.13 40.40 -3.80
C TRP A 340 5.88 39.70 -3.24
N ARG A 341 4.79 39.68 -3.99
CA ARG A 341 3.54 38.99 -3.67
C ARG A 341 2.83 38.58 -4.95
N TYR A 342 2.11 37.51 -4.86
CA TYR A 342 1.25 37.00 -5.93
C TYR A 342 -0.20 37.27 -5.63
#